data_1c0e2aaac510c99edc69d2cae8f014da
#
_entry.id   1c0e2aaac510c99edc69d2cae8f014da
#
_cell.length_a   1.000
_cell.length_b   1.000
_cell.length_c   1.000
_cell.angle_alpha   90.00
_cell.angle_beta   90.00
_cell.angle_gamma   90.00
#
_symmetry.space_group_name_H-M   'P 1'
#
loop_
_entity.id
_entity.type
_entity.pdbx_description
1 polymer ?
#
loop_
_entity_poly.entity_id
_entity_poly.type
_entity_poly.pdbx_seq_one_letter_code
_entity_poly.pdbx_strand_id
1 'polypeptide(L)'
;LSKQGSGLPLAQKLARLHLTPAPIPKGYDKAQFGFPVPTCCGDTEQDNTFKSSWAEFYADNRLRHILFSAERNNGKDPELHQLVEITATKVVPRLLRDGHLRSPDGNNILPVVVHGDLWNGNHGQGIIGTGGMEEVVFDPSSAWAHSEFDAGIMGMFGGFGSYFWNEYHKFKPKDEPVEEYNDRVQLYEL
;
A
#
# COMPACT_ATOMS: atom_id res chain seq x y z
N LEU A 1 20.89 -29.22 12.81
CA LEU A 1 21.43 -27.90 12.43
C LEU A 1 20.54 -27.37 11.34
N SER A 2 19.55 -26.52 11.71
CA SER A 2 18.75 -25.78 10.75
C SER A 2 19.70 -24.90 9.94
N LYS A 3 19.74 -25.08 8.63
CA LYS A 3 20.40 -24.13 7.75
C LYS A 3 19.71 -22.77 7.98
N GLN A 4 20.45 -21.82 8.52
CA GLN A 4 20.00 -20.45 8.66
C GLN A 4 19.69 -19.95 7.26
N GLY A 5 18.46 -19.52 7.00
CA GLY A 5 18.12 -18.95 5.71
C GLY A 5 19.04 -17.78 5.42
N SER A 6 19.41 -17.57 4.17
CA SER A 6 20.17 -16.39 3.71
C SER A 6 19.36 -15.08 3.91
N GLY A 7 18.32 -15.13 4.75
CA GLY A 7 17.24 -14.20 4.77
C GLY A 7 17.64 -12.85 5.30
N LEU A 8 17.52 -11.86 4.44
CA LEU A 8 17.40 -10.47 4.88
C LEU A 8 16.20 -10.35 5.82
N PRO A 9 16.27 -9.49 6.86
CA PRO A 9 15.11 -9.17 7.68
C PRO A 9 13.93 -8.68 6.82
N LEU A 10 12.70 -8.96 7.25
CA LEU A 10 11.50 -8.55 6.51
C LEU A 10 11.49 -7.06 6.19
N ALA A 11 11.91 -6.21 7.12
CA ALA A 11 12.02 -4.76 6.90
C ALA A 11 12.88 -4.41 5.67
N GLN A 12 14.00 -5.12 5.45
CA GLN A 12 14.82 -4.91 4.26
C GLN A 12 14.19 -5.49 3.00
N LYS A 13 13.53 -6.65 3.10
CA LYS A 13 12.82 -7.27 1.96
C LYS A 13 11.70 -6.34 1.47
N LEU A 14 10.90 -5.83 2.41
CA LEU A 14 9.81 -4.90 2.11
C LEU A 14 10.34 -3.59 1.52
N ALA A 15 11.40 -3.02 2.12
CA ALA A 15 12.02 -1.81 1.58
C ALA A 15 12.53 -2.00 0.15
N ARG A 16 13.13 -3.15 -0.18
CA ARG A 16 13.56 -3.46 -1.55
C ARG A 16 12.38 -3.58 -2.51
N LEU A 17 11.28 -4.20 -2.09
CA LEU A 17 10.05 -4.27 -2.89
C LEU A 17 9.54 -2.86 -3.18
N HIS A 18 9.47 -2.00 -2.18
CA HIS A 18 9.00 -0.62 -2.26
C HIS A 18 9.98 0.36 -2.94
N LEU A 19 11.21 -0.04 -3.19
CA LEU A 19 12.18 0.71 -3.99
C LEU A 19 12.19 0.28 -5.47
N THR A 20 11.51 -0.80 -5.81
CA THR A 20 11.45 -1.33 -7.17
C THR A 20 10.21 -0.76 -7.87
N PRO A 21 10.38 0.13 -8.88
CA PRO A 21 9.24 0.65 -9.62
C PRO A 21 8.41 -0.47 -10.26
N ALA A 22 7.10 -0.30 -10.26
CA ALA A 22 6.20 -1.21 -10.95
C ALA A 22 6.46 -1.19 -12.47
N PRO A 23 6.21 -2.30 -13.17
CA PRO A 23 6.34 -2.35 -14.62
C PRO A 23 5.39 -1.35 -15.30
N ILE A 24 5.76 -0.89 -16.49
CA ILE A 24 4.84 -0.12 -17.35
C ILE A 24 3.79 -1.09 -17.90
N PRO A 25 2.48 -0.85 -17.67
CA PRO A 25 1.46 -1.75 -18.17
C PRO A 25 1.38 -1.72 -19.69
N LYS A 26 0.95 -2.83 -20.28
CA LYS A 26 0.78 -2.94 -21.72
C LYS A 26 -0.18 -1.86 -22.26
N GLY A 27 0.28 -1.09 -23.24
CA GLY A 27 -0.50 -0.02 -23.88
C GLY A 27 -0.34 1.36 -23.21
N TYR A 28 0.54 1.48 -22.23
CA TYR A 28 0.89 2.75 -21.59
C TYR A 28 2.35 3.11 -21.85
N ASP A 29 2.66 4.40 -21.87
CA ASP A 29 4.04 4.92 -22.04
C ASP A 29 4.75 5.17 -20.70
N LYS A 30 4.00 5.11 -19.58
CA LYS A 30 4.49 5.37 -18.23
C LYS A 30 3.88 4.39 -17.23
N ALA A 31 4.57 4.21 -16.11
CA ALA A 31 4.04 3.46 -14.97
C ALA A 31 2.70 4.06 -14.51
N GLN A 32 1.78 3.21 -14.09
CA GLN A 32 0.43 3.56 -13.66
C GLN A 32 0.15 2.96 -12.29
N PHE A 33 -0.65 3.64 -11.48
CA PHE A 33 -1.25 3.08 -10.28
C PHE A 33 -2.43 2.18 -10.67
N GLY A 34 -2.52 1.00 -10.08
CA GLY A 34 -3.50 -0.01 -10.47
C GLY A 34 -2.92 -1.42 -10.40
N PHE A 35 -3.53 -2.38 -11.11
CA PHE A 35 -2.96 -3.72 -11.26
C PHE A 35 -3.51 -4.39 -12.51
N PRO A 36 -2.74 -5.31 -13.16
CA PRO A 36 -3.16 -5.92 -14.43
C PRO A 36 -4.38 -6.85 -14.33
N VAL A 37 -4.70 -7.28 -13.11
CA VAL A 37 -5.82 -8.19 -12.82
C VAL A 37 -6.57 -7.70 -11.57
N PRO A 38 -7.85 -8.05 -11.40
CA PRO A 38 -8.54 -7.85 -10.13
C PRO A 38 -7.82 -8.58 -9.00
N THR A 39 -7.79 -7.97 -7.81
CA THR A 39 -7.34 -8.58 -6.56
C THR A 39 -8.44 -8.42 -5.53
N CYS A 40 -8.40 -9.21 -4.47
CA CYS A 40 -9.38 -9.14 -3.40
C CYS A 40 -8.69 -8.83 -2.07
N CYS A 41 -9.35 -8.06 -1.22
CA CYS A 41 -9.04 -7.95 0.19
C CYS A 41 -10.17 -8.66 0.95
N GLY A 42 -9.88 -9.83 1.53
CA GLY A 42 -10.93 -10.76 1.93
C GLY A 42 -11.83 -11.13 0.74
N ASP A 43 -13.14 -11.03 0.91
CA ASP A 43 -14.12 -11.30 -0.16
C ASP A 43 -14.43 -10.07 -1.03
N THR A 44 -13.80 -8.93 -0.77
CA THR A 44 -14.07 -7.70 -1.50
C THR A 44 -13.13 -7.55 -2.68
N GLU A 45 -13.67 -7.61 -3.90
CA GLU A 45 -12.92 -7.30 -5.12
C GLU A 45 -12.54 -5.82 -5.14
N GLN A 46 -11.28 -5.55 -5.49
CA GLN A 46 -10.73 -4.20 -5.61
C GLN A 46 -10.74 -3.74 -7.07
N ASP A 47 -11.16 -2.50 -7.30
CA ASP A 47 -10.99 -1.85 -8.60
C ASP A 47 -9.51 -1.52 -8.81
N ASN A 48 -8.89 -2.22 -9.75
CA ASN A 48 -7.48 -2.06 -10.10
C ASN A 48 -7.30 -1.38 -11.47
N THR A 49 -8.32 -0.71 -11.99
CA THR A 49 -8.21 0.06 -13.23
C THR A 49 -7.13 1.12 -13.12
N PHE A 50 -6.33 1.27 -14.17
CA PHE A 50 -5.14 2.12 -14.13
C PHE A 50 -5.48 3.60 -14.07
N LYS A 51 -4.74 4.32 -13.23
CA LYS A 51 -4.75 5.78 -13.09
C LYS A 51 -3.30 6.32 -13.13
N SER A 52 -3.13 7.52 -13.65
CA SER A 52 -1.82 8.19 -13.67
C SER A 52 -1.48 8.91 -12.36
N SER A 53 -2.48 9.25 -11.56
CA SER A 53 -2.36 9.91 -10.27
C SER A 53 -2.69 8.97 -9.11
N TRP A 54 -1.83 8.97 -8.09
CA TRP A 54 -2.10 8.21 -6.86
C TRP A 54 -3.31 8.74 -6.11
N ALA A 55 -3.46 10.07 -6.03
CA ALA A 55 -4.60 10.67 -5.37
C ALA A 55 -5.93 10.27 -6.02
N GLU A 56 -6.00 10.28 -7.36
CA GLU A 56 -7.19 9.82 -8.09
C GLU A 56 -7.44 8.33 -7.87
N PHE A 57 -6.40 7.51 -7.94
CA PHE A 57 -6.53 6.07 -7.72
C PHE A 57 -7.06 5.77 -6.32
N TYR A 58 -6.49 6.40 -5.29
CA TYR A 58 -6.91 6.16 -3.91
C TYR A 58 -8.35 6.65 -3.65
N ALA A 59 -8.71 7.82 -4.15
CA ALA A 59 -10.06 8.37 -4.00
C ALA A 59 -11.12 7.52 -4.70
N ASP A 60 -10.88 7.15 -5.97
CA ASP A 60 -11.89 6.50 -6.79
C ASP A 60 -11.89 4.97 -6.60
N ASN A 61 -10.69 4.36 -6.76
CA ASN A 61 -10.56 2.91 -6.85
C ASN A 61 -10.42 2.24 -5.46
N ARG A 62 -10.23 3.02 -4.40
CA ARG A 62 -10.27 2.52 -3.03
C ARG A 62 -11.48 3.09 -2.30
N LEU A 63 -11.49 4.34 -1.91
CA LEU A 63 -12.54 4.89 -1.06
C LEU A 63 -13.94 4.77 -1.67
N ARG A 64 -14.17 5.29 -2.88
CA ARG A 64 -15.49 5.26 -3.54
C ARG A 64 -15.92 3.88 -3.97
N HIS A 65 -14.98 3.06 -4.46
CA HIS A 65 -15.28 1.68 -4.86
C HIS A 65 -15.73 0.83 -3.65
N ILE A 66 -15.03 0.94 -2.51
CA ILE A 66 -15.40 0.23 -1.29
C ILE A 66 -16.74 0.74 -0.74
N LEU A 67 -16.95 2.06 -0.73
CA LEU A 67 -18.26 2.63 -0.37
C LEU A 67 -19.39 2.06 -1.23
N PHE A 68 -19.21 2.04 -2.56
CA PHE A 68 -20.20 1.46 -3.48
C PHE A 68 -20.50 -0.01 -3.14
N SER A 69 -19.49 -0.81 -2.85
CA SER A 69 -19.64 -2.21 -2.46
C SER A 69 -20.35 -2.35 -1.12
N ALA A 70 -20.01 -1.51 -0.13
CA ALA A 70 -20.65 -1.49 1.18
C ALA A 70 -22.13 -1.11 1.08
N GLU A 71 -22.48 -0.05 0.34
CA GLU A 71 -23.87 0.38 0.13
C GLU A 71 -24.70 -0.65 -0.63
N ARG A 72 -24.10 -1.33 -1.61
CA ARG A 72 -24.78 -2.40 -2.36
C ARG A 72 -25.13 -3.59 -1.48
N ASN A 73 -24.26 -3.94 -0.54
CA ASN A 73 -24.41 -5.14 0.31
C ASN A 73 -25.24 -4.87 1.57
N ASN A 74 -25.18 -3.65 2.11
CA ASN A 74 -25.75 -3.33 3.42
C ASN A 74 -26.84 -2.24 3.37
N GLY A 75 -27.08 -1.65 2.20
CA GLY A 75 -27.94 -0.49 2.02
C GLY A 75 -27.18 0.83 2.19
N LYS A 76 -27.83 1.92 1.77
CA LYS A 76 -27.23 3.26 1.81
C LYS A 76 -27.12 3.79 3.23
N ASP A 77 -25.96 4.32 3.55
CA ASP A 77 -25.68 5.09 4.77
C ASP A 77 -25.27 6.52 4.35
N PRO A 78 -26.16 7.53 4.51
CA PRO A 78 -25.88 8.89 4.10
C PRO A 78 -24.72 9.54 4.86
N GLU A 79 -24.49 9.19 6.12
CA GLU A 79 -23.39 9.71 6.92
C GLU A 79 -22.05 9.15 6.45
N LEU A 80 -21.96 7.83 6.27
CA LEU A 80 -20.78 7.18 5.70
C LEU A 80 -20.46 7.73 4.31
N HIS A 81 -21.49 7.86 3.46
CA HIS A 81 -21.35 8.42 2.12
C HIS A 81 -20.74 9.83 2.17
N GLN A 82 -21.28 10.70 3.01
CA GLN A 82 -20.77 12.06 3.18
C GLN A 82 -19.33 12.10 3.67
N LEU A 83 -18.99 11.25 4.66
CA LEU A 83 -17.63 11.17 5.21
C LEU A 83 -16.62 10.69 4.15
N VAL A 84 -16.96 9.67 3.39
CA VAL A 84 -16.10 9.17 2.30
C VAL A 84 -15.91 10.25 1.23
N GLU A 85 -16.96 10.96 0.82
CA GLU A 85 -16.84 12.02 -0.18
C GLU A 85 -16.04 13.23 0.33
N ILE A 86 -16.16 13.61 1.60
CA ILE A 86 -15.31 14.64 2.22
C ILE A 86 -13.84 14.16 2.21
N THR A 87 -13.59 12.93 2.60
CA THR A 87 -12.23 12.35 2.59
C THR A 87 -11.66 12.35 1.18
N ALA A 88 -12.39 11.83 0.21
CA ALA A 88 -11.95 11.75 -1.19
C ALA A 88 -11.71 13.13 -1.83
N THR A 89 -12.54 14.14 -1.49
CA THR A 89 -12.47 15.45 -2.15
C THR A 89 -11.66 16.51 -1.40
N LYS A 90 -11.37 16.31 -0.11
CA LYS A 90 -10.65 17.29 0.72
C LYS A 90 -9.36 16.73 1.31
N VAL A 91 -9.43 15.54 1.94
CA VAL A 91 -8.26 14.98 2.62
C VAL A 91 -7.28 14.37 1.62
N VAL A 92 -7.76 13.54 0.71
CA VAL A 92 -6.90 12.91 -0.31
C VAL A 92 -6.10 13.94 -1.10
N PRO A 93 -6.69 14.97 -1.74
CA PRO A 93 -5.87 15.95 -2.47
C PRO A 93 -5.02 16.83 -1.56
N ARG A 94 -5.37 17.00 -0.29
CA ARG A 94 -4.53 17.71 0.68
C ARG A 94 -3.21 16.97 0.91
N LEU A 95 -3.24 15.64 1.04
CA LEU A 95 -2.10 14.80 1.43
C LEU A 95 -1.40 14.13 0.24
N LEU A 96 -2.16 13.77 -0.82
CA LEU A 96 -1.66 12.86 -1.85
C LEU A 96 -1.56 13.47 -3.26
N ARG A 97 -1.95 14.75 -3.47
CA ARG A 97 -1.95 15.34 -4.82
C ARG A 97 -0.55 15.34 -5.44
N ASP A 98 -0.52 15.17 -6.75
CA ASP A 98 0.69 15.26 -7.54
C ASP A 98 1.42 16.59 -7.31
N GLY A 99 2.74 16.53 -7.20
CA GLY A 99 3.59 17.68 -6.93
C GLY A 99 3.62 18.17 -5.46
N HIS A 100 2.72 17.65 -4.60
CA HIS A 100 2.80 17.81 -3.13
C HIS A 100 3.46 16.60 -2.49
N LEU A 101 2.86 15.42 -2.69
CA LEU A 101 3.47 14.16 -2.29
C LEU A 101 4.63 13.86 -3.25
N ARG A 102 5.83 13.70 -2.70
CA ARG A 102 7.06 13.47 -3.46
C ARG A 102 7.93 12.42 -2.81
N SER A 103 8.73 11.75 -3.61
CA SER A 103 9.82 10.92 -3.11
C SER A 103 10.90 11.76 -2.43
N PRO A 104 11.78 11.15 -1.60
CA PRO A 104 12.82 11.87 -0.85
C PRO A 104 13.81 12.66 -1.72
N ASP A 105 13.93 12.33 -2.99
CA ASP A 105 14.74 13.05 -3.98
C ASP A 105 14.01 14.23 -4.65
N GLY A 106 12.77 14.53 -4.20
CA GLY A 106 11.95 15.63 -4.69
C GLY A 106 11.17 15.34 -5.99
N ASN A 107 11.28 14.14 -6.54
CA ASN A 107 10.53 13.72 -7.73
C ASN A 107 9.08 13.32 -7.36
N ASN A 108 8.23 13.20 -8.36
CA ASN A 108 6.93 12.58 -8.17
C ASN A 108 7.09 11.13 -7.72
N ILE A 109 6.21 10.66 -6.84
CA ILE A 109 6.18 9.25 -6.47
C ILE A 109 5.91 8.38 -7.71
N LEU A 110 6.53 7.21 -7.72
CA LEU A 110 6.27 6.18 -8.71
C LEU A 110 5.49 5.02 -8.09
N PRO A 111 4.60 4.38 -8.85
CA PRO A 111 3.95 3.17 -8.36
C PRO A 111 4.99 2.07 -8.14
N VAL A 112 4.88 1.40 -7.01
CA VAL A 112 5.65 0.23 -6.63
C VAL A 112 4.71 -0.93 -6.33
N VAL A 113 5.21 -2.15 -6.34
CA VAL A 113 4.39 -3.30 -5.90
C VAL A 113 4.25 -3.24 -4.38
N VAL A 114 3.00 -3.20 -3.91
CA VAL A 114 2.67 -3.33 -2.49
C VAL A 114 2.06 -4.69 -2.22
N HIS A 115 2.13 -5.15 -0.99
CA HIS A 115 1.42 -6.34 -0.53
C HIS A 115 -0.10 -6.09 -0.49
N GLY A 116 -0.50 -4.94 0.01
CA GLY A 116 -1.89 -4.47 0.05
C GLY A 116 -2.73 -5.03 1.20
N ASP A 117 -2.24 -6.08 1.90
CA ASP A 117 -2.87 -6.66 3.09
C ASP A 117 -1.80 -7.21 4.05
N LEU A 118 -0.76 -6.42 4.32
CA LEU A 118 0.37 -6.86 5.16
C LEU A 118 0.13 -6.55 6.65
N TRP A 119 -0.88 -7.14 7.22
CA TRP A 119 -1.02 -7.18 8.67
C TRP A 119 -0.22 -8.33 9.29
N ASN A 120 -0.05 -8.36 10.60
CA ASN A 120 0.81 -9.35 11.27
C ASN A 120 0.39 -10.81 11.02
N GLY A 121 -0.88 -11.08 10.67
CA GLY A 121 -1.36 -12.43 10.32
C GLY A 121 -0.89 -12.93 8.95
N ASN A 122 -0.45 -12.05 8.06
CA ASN A 122 0.06 -12.37 6.72
C ASN A 122 1.59 -12.39 6.64
N HIS A 123 2.25 -12.52 7.79
CA HIS A 123 3.69 -12.64 7.96
C HIS A 123 4.05 -13.83 8.85
N GLY A 124 5.13 -14.51 8.53
CA GLY A 124 5.58 -15.69 9.30
C GLY A 124 6.98 -16.13 8.96
N GLN A 125 7.31 -17.32 9.43
CA GLN A 125 8.58 -18.01 9.11
C GLN A 125 8.29 -19.16 8.16
N GLY A 126 9.05 -19.26 7.08
CA GLY A 126 8.84 -20.29 6.07
C GLY A 126 10.10 -20.63 5.29
N ILE A 127 9.97 -21.62 4.42
CA ILE A 127 11.04 -22.03 3.48
C ILE A 127 10.52 -21.79 2.07
N ILE A 128 11.24 -20.97 1.29
CA ILE A 128 10.92 -20.74 -0.12
C ILE A 128 11.91 -21.55 -0.97
N GLY A 129 11.34 -22.46 -1.79
CA GLY A 129 12.14 -23.31 -2.66
C GLY A 129 13.12 -24.22 -1.89
N THR A 130 14.41 -24.15 -2.23
CA THR A 130 15.50 -24.92 -1.59
C THR A 130 16.26 -24.13 -0.53
N GLY A 131 15.76 -22.95 -0.14
CA GLY A 131 16.36 -22.06 0.85
C GLY A 131 16.31 -22.60 2.26
N GLY A 132 16.77 -21.80 3.23
CA GLY A 132 16.59 -22.06 4.66
C GLY A 132 15.33 -21.38 5.19
N MET A 133 15.10 -21.51 6.51
CA MET A 133 14.03 -20.79 7.21
C MET A 133 14.26 -19.30 7.12
N GLU A 134 13.25 -18.53 6.70
CA GLU A 134 13.31 -17.09 6.56
C GLU A 134 11.94 -16.43 6.82
N GLU A 135 11.95 -15.12 7.04
CA GLU A 135 10.70 -14.35 7.11
C GLU A 135 10.05 -14.29 5.74
N VAL A 136 8.76 -14.61 5.69
CA VAL A 136 7.95 -14.67 4.49
C VAL A 136 6.64 -13.90 4.70
N VAL A 137 6.08 -13.40 3.62
CA VAL A 137 4.73 -12.85 3.56
C VAL A 137 3.87 -13.69 2.62
N PHE A 138 2.58 -13.71 2.83
CA PHE A 138 1.62 -14.50 2.06
C PHE A 138 0.25 -13.81 2.05
N ASP A 139 -0.66 -14.31 1.22
CA ASP A 139 -2.02 -13.79 1.06
C ASP A 139 -2.07 -12.29 0.67
N PRO A 140 -1.44 -11.89 -0.44
CA PRO A 140 -1.39 -10.49 -0.83
C PRO A 140 -2.67 -10.03 -1.53
N SER A 141 -3.07 -8.79 -1.27
CA SER A 141 -4.04 -8.01 -2.04
C SER A 141 -3.32 -6.98 -2.91
N SER A 142 -2.39 -7.45 -3.74
CA SER A 142 -1.39 -6.60 -4.40
C SER A 142 -1.98 -5.56 -5.34
N ALA A 143 -1.33 -4.41 -5.34
CA ALA A 143 -1.52 -3.33 -6.30
C ALA A 143 -0.18 -2.65 -6.63
N TRP A 144 -0.16 -1.87 -7.69
CA TRP A 144 0.88 -0.89 -7.95
C TRP A 144 0.44 0.43 -7.34
N ALA A 145 1.04 0.77 -6.22
CA ALA A 145 0.56 1.81 -5.32
C ALA A 145 1.71 2.67 -4.79
N HIS A 146 1.39 3.64 -3.95
CA HIS A 146 2.35 4.35 -3.13
C HIS A 146 2.90 3.42 -2.05
N SER A 147 4.21 3.43 -1.85
CA SER A 147 4.90 2.51 -0.92
C SER A 147 4.39 2.59 0.53
N GLU A 148 3.95 3.78 0.98
CA GLU A 148 3.44 3.98 2.34
C GLU A 148 2.01 3.41 2.53
N PHE A 149 1.35 2.94 1.46
CA PHE A 149 0.01 2.33 1.55
C PHE A 149 0.00 1.09 2.45
N ASP A 150 1.04 0.24 2.37
CA ASP A 150 1.16 -0.94 3.25
C ASP A 150 1.26 -0.56 4.74
N ALA A 151 1.80 0.64 5.06
CA ALA A 151 1.94 1.07 6.44
C ALA A 151 0.60 1.25 7.17
N GLY A 152 -0.49 1.55 6.46
CA GLY A 152 -1.83 1.64 7.04
C GLY A 152 -2.24 0.33 7.70
N ILE A 153 -2.40 -0.74 6.92
CA ILE A 153 -2.84 -2.04 7.44
C ILE A 153 -1.82 -2.64 8.44
N MET A 154 -0.52 -2.39 8.24
CA MET A 154 0.54 -2.84 9.15
C MET A 154 0.41 -2.21 10.54
N GLY A 155 -0.08 -0.98 10.65
CA GLY A 155 -0.33 -0.27 11.91
C GLY A 155 -1.59 -0.75 12.62
N MET A 156 -2.64 -1.06 11.89
CA MET A 156 -3.99 -1.29 12.38
C MET A 156 -4.10 -2.43 13.41
N PHE A 157 -3.44 -3.56 13.16
CA PHE A 157 -3.48 -4.75 14.04
C PHE A 157 -2.22 -4.94 14.87
N GLY A 158 -1.27 -4.00 14.84
CA GLY A 158 0.00 -4.10 15.51
C GLY A 158 0.93 -5.16 14.90
N GLY A 159 1.99 -5.50 15.63
CA GLY A 159 2.98 -6.52 15.20
C GLY A 159 4.26 -5.93 14.60
N PHE A 160 4.18 -4.79 13.93
CA PHE A 160 5.35 -4.10 13.37
C PHE A 160 5.74 -2.92 14.26
N GLY A 161 6.63 -3.18 15.21
CA GLY A 161 7.06 -2.19 16.20
C GLY A 161 8.11 -1.20 15.66
N SER A 162 8.52 -0.27 16.53
CA SER A 162 9.52 0.77 16.21
C SER A 162 10.83 0.21 15.64
N TYR A 163 11.26 -0.97 16.09
CA TYR A 163 12.46 -1.62 15.55
C TYR A 163 12.30 -1.93 14.06
N PHE A 164 11.17 -2.51 13.66
CA PHE A 164 10.88 -2.80 12.25
C PHE A 164 10.92 -1.54 11.39
N TRP A 165 10.21 -0.48 11.81
CA TRP A 165 10.14 0.77 11.06
C TRP A 165 11.48 1.49 11.01
N ASN A 166 12.28 1.46 12.10
CA ASN A 166 13.62 2.03 12.08
C ASN A 166 14.53 1.30 11.08
N GLU A 167 14.44 -0.02 10.99
CA GLU A 167 15.20 -0.79 9.99
C GLU A 167 14.70 -0.54 8.57
N TYR A 168 13.37 -0.50 8.35
CA TYR A 168 12.78 -0.22 7.05
C TYR A 168 13.19 1.16 6.52
N HIS A 169 13.09 2.20 7.33
CA HIS A 169 13.38 3.58 6.92
C HIS A 169 14.87 3.88 6.72
N LYS A 170 15.78 2.98 7.11
CA LYS A 170 17.20 3.08 6.70
C LYS A 170 17.38 2.90 5.19
N PHE A 171 16.50 2.13 4.56
CA PHE A 171 16.56 1.80 3.13
C PHE A 171 15.52 2.57 2.31
N LYS A 172 14.30 2.68 2.79
CA LYS A 172 13.22 3.46 2.18
C LYS A 172 12.82 4.58 3.14
N PRO A 173 13.42 5.77 3.01
CA PRO A 173 13.00 6.93 3.81
C PRO A 173 11.52 7.27 3.55
N LYS A 174 10.92 8.00 4.49
CA LYS A 174 9.57 8.55 4.34
C LYS A 174 9.53 9.50 3.16
N ASP A 175 8.40 9.50 2.47
CA ASP A 175 8.16 10.43 1.36
C ASP A 175 7.81 11.83 1.90
N GLU A 176 8.07 12.84 1.08
CA GLU A 176 7.86 14.25 1.42
C GLU A 176 6.40 14.69 1.18
N PRO A 177 5.85 15.55 2.05
CA PRO A 177 6.43 16.12 3.27
C PRO A 177 6.53 15.09 4.41
N VAL A 178 7.69 14.95 5.04
CA VAL A 178 7.93 13.95 6.10
C VAL A 178 7.04 14.19 7.32
N GLU A 179 6.75 15.44 7.65
CA GLU A 179 5.86 15.81 8.76
C GLU A 179 4.42 15.33 8.57
N GLU A 180 3.99 15.06 7.34
CA GLU A 180 2.65 14.55 7.01
C GLU A 180 2.59 13.00 6.93
N TYR A 181 3.71 12.32 7.19
CA TYR A 181 3.76 10.85 7.12
C TYR A 181 2.69 10.17 7.97
N ASN A 182 2.52 10.60 9.22
CA ASN A 182 1.52 9.99 10.11
C ASN A 182 0.08 10.25 9.64
N ASP A 183 -0.19 11.44 9.07
CA ASP A 183 -1.51 11.77 8.51
C ASP A 183 -1.81 10.89 7.29
N ARG A 184 -0.80 10.61 6.45
CA ARG A 184 -0.93 9.68 5.32
C ARG A 184 -1.18 8.25 5.78
N VAL A 185 -0.44 7.77 6.81
CA VAL A 185 -0.67 6.43 7.37
C VAL A 185 -2.09 6.31 7.91
N GLN A 186 -2.57 7.29 8.69
CA GLN A 186 -3.96 7.31 9.17
C GLN A 186 -4.99 7.33 8.04
N LEU A 187 -4.72 8.03 6.94
CA LEU A 187 -5.58 7.99 5.75
C LEU A 187 -5.60 6.58 5.13
N TYR A 188 -4.48 5.86 5.12
CA TYR A 188 -4.38 4.50 4.57
C TYR A 188 -4.92 3.41 5.49
N GLU A 189 -5.24 3.72 6.75
CA GLU A 189 -5.96 2.83 7.68
C GLU A 189 -7.48 2.75 7.38
N LEU A 190 -8.01 3.66 6.55
CA LEU A 190 -9.43 3.68 6.16
C LEU A 190 -9.76 2.60 5.12
#